data_af7627e4a56a3029f7852c5cb357e7c5
#
_entry.id   af7627e4a56a3029f7852c5cb357e7c5
#
_cell.length_a   1.000
_cell.length_b   1.000
_cell.length_c   1.000
_cell.angle_alpha   90.00
_cell.angle_beta   90.00
_cell.angle_gamma   90.00
#
_symmetry.space_group_name_H-M   'P 1'
#
loop_
_entity.id
_entity.type
_entity.pdbx_description
1 polymer ?
#
loop_
_entity_poly.entity_id
_entity_poly.type
_entity_poly.pdbx_seq_one_letter_code
_entity_poly.pdbx_strand_id
1 'polypeptide(L)'
;MPKKQYNILDIFEKFIIAMFIIALVKIICNNNPDNDFWWLAATGRWIVKHRAVPKINPFTWHENFEIIVQQWLPCVLNYITYQKAGIVGVILFSAAMYILAVYLAWKYISCFRAPKLTKKCALGIAALYLLTIATTRPSIGTVSILLGEIILLKKFDGSKDCKYLLGLPILSFVLINWHASLWWMSIIFILPYAVPSIYKFRKGKFKNALLARMPYFTCILAMFLMALINPNGIKSIMYLPLSYGAASYGNVIMEMISPKMLSIWGIVIIAVLILTALYLHREKEHSNFPAVYFAVGCAVLGANNLRNQWLLGLGMIPIVLLYFQKDIKPFMIKKRLSVIISVYLSLIVIYFAATANITLSAETDSTYTPVAAAEYLNNYQGEMKIYNSFDNGGYLEWRGIPVYLDARPELYEMKINTKENIYSEFVNVHLSLTGIGQLISKYQFTHVLAETDSVVDRDMSSNADYEVVAIGNGYRLYERK
;
A
#
# COMPACT_ATOMS: atom_id res chain seq x y z
N MET A 1 30.54 33.76 -29.32
CA MET A 1 29.46 32.79 -29.02
C MET A 1 29.04 32.95 -27.58
N PRO A 2 27.81 33.29 -27.23
CA PRO A 2 27.38 33.40 -25.84
C PRO A 2 27.44 32.02 -25.20
N LYS A 3 28.19 31.90 -24.10
CA LYS A 3 28.24 30.69 -23.28
C LYS A 3 26.81 30.43 -22.75
N LYS A 4 26.15 29.35 -23.21
CA LYS A 4 24.89 28.88 -22.65
C LYS A 4 25.08 28.71 -21.14
N GLN A 5 24.63 29.67 -20.34
CA GLN A 5 24.46 29.50 -18.92
C GLN A 5 23.39 28.42 -18.74
N TYR A 6 23.83 27.18 -18.43
CA TYR A 6 22.89 26.13 -18.07
C TYR A 6 22.19 26.57 -16.79
N ASN A 7 20.92 26.83 -16.91
CA ASN A 7 20.09 27.22 -15.78
C ASN A 7 19.98 25.96 -14.88
N ILE A 8 20.27 26.08 -13.59
CA ILE A 8 20.12 25.01 -12.59
C ILE A 8 18.72 24.38 -12.68
N LEU A 9 17.72 25.18 -13.02
CA LEU A 9 16.35 24.75 -13.27
C LEU A 9 16.24 23.69 -14.38
N ASP A 10 17.00 23.84 -15.47
CA ASP A 10 16.96 22.90 -16.62
C ASP A 10 17.64 21.56 -16.26
N ILE A 11 18.66 21.60 -15.41
CA ILE A 11 19.34 20.38 -14.91
C ILE A 11 18.39 19.63 -13.96
N PHE A 12 17.68 20.36 -13.09
CA PHE A 12 16.74 19.79 -12.16
C PHE A 12 15.49 19.22 -12.86
N GLU A 13 15.01 19.85 -13.93
CA GLU A 13 13.96 19.31 -14.78
C GLU A 13 14.35 17.99 -15.42
N LYS A 14 15.54 17.93 -16.01
CA LYS A 14 16.07 16.70 -16.59
C LYS A 14 16.26 15.61 -15.53
N PHE A 15 16.65 15.99 -14.31
CA PHE A 15 16.76 15.06 -13.19
C PHE A 15 15.42 14.46 -12.77
N ILE A 16 14.37 15.28 -12.60
CA ILE A 16 13.03 14.79 -12.26
C ILE A 16 12.49 13.89 -13.38
N ILE A 17 12.69 14.25 -14.65
CA ILE A 17 12.30 13.42 -15.78
C ILE A 17 13.07 12.08 -15.77
N ALA A 18 14.38 12.09 -15.49
CA ALA A 18 15.18 10.87 -15.38
C ALA A 18 14.70 9.99 -14.23
N MET A 19 14.46 10.55 -13.04
CA MET A 19 13.91 9.81 -11.90
C MET A 19 12.52 9.22 -12.20
N PHE A 20 11.68 9.95 -12.92
CA PHE A 20 10.39 9.47 -13.37
C PHE A 20 10.51 8.28 -14.33
N ILE A 21 11.42 8.38 -15.31
CA ILE A 21 11.70 7.29 -16.26
C ILE A 21 12.27 6.07 -15.53
N ILE A 22 13.15 6.26 -14.53
CA ILE A 22 13.68 5.16 -13.70
C ILE A 22 12.57 4.48 -12.92
N ALA A 23 11.68 5.27 -12.32
CA ALA A 23 10.55 4.73 -11.59
C ALA A 23 9.66 3.87 -12.51
N LEU A 24 9.37 4.37 -13.71
CA LEU A 24 8.63 3.59 -14.73
C LEU A 24 9.38 2.33 -15.14
N VAL A 25 10.68 2.43 -15.41
CA VAL A 25 11.51 1.26 -15.76
C VAL A 25 11.49 0.25 -14.61
N LYS A 26 11.64 0.69 -13.36
CA LYS A 26 11.56 -0.20 -12.20
C LYS A 26 10.19 -0.89 -12.09
N ILE A 27 9.09 -0.17 -12.29
CA ILE A 27 7.74 -0.74 -12.28
C ILE A 27 7.57 -1.75 -13.42
N ILE A 28 8.06 -1.41 -14.62
CA ILE A 28 8.01 -2.29 -15.80
C ILE A 28 8.91 -3.52 -15.62
N CYS A 29 10.09 -3.35 -15.02
CA CYS A 29 11.06 -4.42 -14.82
C CYS A 29 10.81 -5.26 -13.56
N ASN A 30 9.93 -4.83 -12.67
CA ASN A 30 9.53 -5.62 -11.50
C ASN A 30 8.48 -6.67 -11.94
N ASN A 31 8.93 -7.60 -12.78
CA ASN A 31 8.09 -8.52 -13.57
C ASN A 31 7.44 -9.63 -12.76
N ASN A 32 7.90 -9.88 -11.56
CA ASN A 32 7.22 -10.83 -10.70
C ASN A 32 6.00 -10.14 -10.12
N PRO A 33 4.80 -10.67 -10.34
CA PRO A 33 3.64 -10.15 -9.65
C PRO A 33 3.92 -10.26 -8.15
N ASP A 34 3.56 -9.20 -7.42
CA ASP A 34 3.55 -9.24 -5.96
C ASP A 34 2.74 -10.46 -5.52
N ASN A 35 3.13 -11.07 -4.39
CA ASN A 35 2.45 -12.22 -3.82
C ASN A 35 0.92 -12.05 -3.73
N ASP A 36 0.46 -10.86 -3.36
CA ASP A 36 -0.97 -10.53 -3.29
C ASP A 36 -1.68 -10.51 -4.65
N PHE A 37 -0.97 -10.42 -5.75
CA PHE A 37 -1.59 -10.38 -7.07
C PHE A 37 -2.48 -11.60 -7.34
N TRP A 38 -2.03 -12.77 -6.95
CA TRP A 38 -2.70 -14.02 -7.27
C TRP A 38 -4.06 -14.16 -6.59
N TRP A 39 -4.16 -13.84 -5.29
CA TRP A 39 -5.45 -13.86 -4.61
C TRP A 39 -6.37 -12.74 -5.11
N LEU A 40 -5.81 -11.56 -5.49
CA LEU A 40 -6.59 -10.50 -6.14
C LEU A 40 -7.20 -11.01 -7.46
N ALA A 41 -6.41 -11.66 -8.30
CA ALA A 41 -6.86 -12.21 -9.58
C ALA A 41 -7.86 -13.36 -9.40
N ALA A 42 -7.62 -14.27 -8.44
CA ALA A 42 -8.54 -15.38 -8.11
C ALA A 42 -9.89 -14.85 -7.65
N THR A 43 -9.89 -13.90 -6.72
CA THR A 43 -11.11 -13.24 -6.23
C THR A 43 -11.83 -12.50 -7.35
N GLY A 44 -11.10 -11.78 -8.22
CA GLY A 44 -11.67 -11.10 -9.39
C GLY A 44 -12.33 -12.05 -10.36
N ARG A 45 -11.68 -13.20 -10.66
CA ARG A 45 -12.25 -14.28 -11.48
C ARG A 45 -13.54 -14.81 -10.90
N TRP A 46 -13.58 -15.04 -9.59
CA TRP A 46 -14.79 -15.52 -8.91
C TRP A 46 -15.93 -14.50 -9.02
N ILE A 47 -15.67 -13.20 -8.76
CA ILE A 47 -16.66 -12.12 -8.85
C ILE A 47 -17.22 -12.00 -10.26
N VAL A 48 -16.37 -12.02 -11.28
CA VAL A 48 -16.80 -11.92 -12.69
C VAL A 48 -17.66 -13.12 -13.09
N LYS A 49 -17.26 -14.34 -12.67
CA LYS A 49 -17.99 -15.57 -12.96
C LYS A 49 -19.38 -15.60 -12.30
N HIS A 50 -19.48 -15.20 -11.02
CA HIS A 50 -20.71 -15.32 -10.23
C HIS A 50 -21.53 -14.02 -10.19
N ARG A 51 -21.00 -12.91 -10.73
CA ARG A 51 -21.63 -11.56 -10.71
C ARG A 51 -22.01 -11.09 -9.30
N ALA A 52 -21.28 -11.51 -8.31
CA ALA A 52 -21.50 -11.23 -6.90
C ALA A 52 -20.16 -11.16 -6.16
N VAL A 53 -20.11 -10.48 -5.03
CA VAL A 53 -18.95 -10.50 -4.11
C VAL A 53 -19.18 -11.60 -3.08
N PRO A 54 -18.24 -12.55 -2.88
CA PRO A 54 -18.44 -13.67 -1.96
C PRO A 54 -18.57 -13.19 -0.52
N LYS A 55 -19.44 -13.84 0.26
CA LYS A 55 -19.66 -13.62 1.69
C LYS A 55 -19.07 -14.76 2.53
N ILE A 56 -18.95 -15.93 1.93
CA ILE A 56 -18.23 -17.09 2.48
C ILE A 56 -16.99 -17.29 1.61
N ASN A 57 -15.88 -17.60 2.22
CA ASN A 57 -14.61 -17.79 1.52
C ASN A 57 -14.67 -19.03 0.60
N PRO A 58 -14.62 -18.85 -0.73
CA PRO A 58 -14.72 -19.97 -1.67
C PRO A 58 -13.36 -20.60 -2.00
N PHE A 59 -12.28 -20.11 -1.41
CA PHE A 59 -10.92 -20.51 -1.76
C PHE A 59 -10.26 -21.42 -0.72
N THR A 60 -10.85 -21.55 0.47
CA THR A 60 -10.36 -22.40 1.53
C THR A 60 -11.20 -23.66 1.65
N TRP A 61 -10.61 -24.73 2.15
CA TRP A 61 -11.33 -25.94 2.54
C TRP A 61 -11.96 -25.85 3.94
N HIS A 62 -11.69 -24.76 4.69
CA HIS A 62 -12.41 -24.50 5.96
C HIS A 62 -13.87 -24.17 5.67
N GLU A 63 -14.77 -24.80 6.41
CA GLU A 63 -16.20 -24.67 6.17
C GLU A 63 -16.77 -23.37 6.72
N ASN A 64 -17.57 -22.69 5.90
CA ASN A 64 -18.39 -21.52 6.27
C ASN A 64 -17.60 -20.35 6.87
N PHE A 65 -16.34 -20.14 6.47
CA PHE A 65 -15.59 -18.96 6.85
C PHE A 65 -16.14 -17.71 6.18
N GLU A 66 -16.61 -16.75 6.99
CA GLU A 66 -17.03 -15.45 6.46
C GLU A 66 -15.83 -14.70 5.87
N ILE A 67 -16.09 -13.94 4.79
CA ILE A 67 -15.08 -13.10 4.13
C ILE A 67 -15.63 -11.70 3.87
N ILE A 68 -14.78 -10.69 4.03
CA ILE A 68 -15.04 -9.31 3.63
C ILE A 68 -14.05 -8.97 2.53
N VAL A 69 -14.50 -8.94 1.28
CA VAL A 69 -13.64 -8.59 0.14
C VAL A 69 -13.46 -7.08 0.09
N GLN A 70 -12.44 -6.58 0.77
CA GLN A 70 -12.18 -5.15 0.97
C GLN A 70 -11.72 -4.41 -0.30
N GLN A 71 -11.26 -5.13 -1.32
CA GLN A 71 -10.66 -4.61 -2.55
C GLN A 71 -11.36 -5.20 -3.78
N TRP A 72 -12.68 -5.36 -3.73
CA TRP A 72 -13.42 -6.10 -4.77
C TRP A 72 -13.25 -5.50 -6.17
N LEU A 73 -13.24 -4.15 -6.30
CA LEU A 73 -13.09 -3.48 -7.60
C LEU A 73 -11.69 -3.68 -8.20
N PRO A 74 -10.57 -3.46 -7.46
CA PRO A 74 -9.24 -3.86 -7.90
C PRO A 74 -9.11 -5.35 -8.25
N CYS A 75 -9.74 -6.25 -7.50
CA CYS A 75 -9.74 -7.68 -7.84
C CYS A 75 -10.28 -7.91 -9.26
N VAL A 76 -11.43 -7.33 -9.57
CA VAL A 76 -12.05 -7.43 -10.91
C VAL A 76 -11.15 -6.82 -11.99
N LEU A 77 -10.58 -5.63 -11.74
CA LEU A 77 -9.71 -4.96 -12.71
C LEU A 77 -8.42 -5.74 -12.96
N ASN A 78 -7.77 -6.26 -11.92
CA ASN A 78 -6.57 -7.09 -12.05
C ASN A 78 -6.85 -8.37 -12.85
N TYR A 79 -7.97 -9.05 -12.55
CA TYR A 79 -8.36 -10.25 -13.30
C TYR A 79 -8.62 -9.95 -14.79
N ILE A 80 -9.43 -8.91 -15.10
CA ILE A 80 -9.74 -8.54 -16.49
C ILE A 80 -8.48 -8.13 -17.24
N THR A 81 -7.59 -7.37 -16.60
CA THR A 81 -6.35 -6.90 -17.20
C THR A 81 -5.41 -8.08 -17.46
N TYR A 82 -5.28 -8.99 -16.49
CA TYR A 82 -4.46 -10.20 -16.65
C TYR A 82 -5.00 -11.12 -17.73
N GLN A 83 -6.31 -11.34 -17.76
CA GLN A 83 -6.98 -12.18 -18.75
C GLN A 83 -6.78 -11.66 -20.19
N LYS A 84 -6.79 -10.33 -20.38
CA LYS A 84 -6.68 -9.71 -21.71
C LYS A 84 -5.26 -9.49 -22.18
N ALA A 85 -4.33 -9.19 -21.31
CA ALA A 85 -2.99 -8.74 -21.65
C ALA A 85 -1.87 -9.38 -20.79
N GLY A 86 -2.18 -10.43 -20.04
CA GLY A 86 -1.23 -11.13 -19.19
C GLY A 86 -0.61 -10.21 -18.14
N ILE A 87 0.54 -10.60 -17.63
CA ILE A 87 1.27 -9.82 -16.60
C ILE A 87 1.73 -8.46 -17.13
N VAL A 88 2.04 -8.35 -18.42
CA VAL A 88 2.41 -7.07 -19.03
C VAL A 88 1.28 -6.05 -18.91
N GLY A 89 0.03 -6.46 -19.11
CA GLY A 89 -1.13 -5.61 -18.92
C GLY A 89 -1.25 -5.11 -17.48
N VAL A 90 -1.03 -5.98 -16.50
CA VAL A 90 -1.07 -5.62 -15.06
C VAL A 90 0.04 -4.63 -14.70
N ILE A 91 1.26 -4.83 -15.22
CA ILE A 91 2.38 -3.92 -15.03
C ILE A 91 2.08 -2.55 -15.66
N LEU A 92 1.55 -2.51 -16.87
CA LEU A 92 1.17 -1.26 -17.55
C LEU A 92 0.04 -0.53 -16.81
N PHE A 93 -0.93 -1.26 -16.27
CA PHE A 93 -1.99 -0.68 -15.44
C PHE A 93 -1.42 -0.05 -14.16
N SER A 94 -0.52 -0.74 -13.47
CA SER A 94 0.17 -0.21 -12.29
C SER A 94 1.01 1.03 -12.62
N ALA A 95 1.71 1.02 -13.76
CA ALA A 95 2.48 2.17 -14.24
C ALA A 95 1.57 3.37 -14.54
N ALA A 96 0.41 3.15 -15.17
CA ALA A 96 -0.57 4.21 -15.42
C ALA A 96 -1.10 4.82 -14.11
N MET A 97 -1.37 4.00 -13.09
CA MET A 97 -1.78 4.48 -11.78
C MET A 97 -0.67 5.27 -11.08
N TYR A 98 0.60 4.85 -11.22
CA TYR A 98 1.74 5.61 -10.71
C TYR A 98 1.88 6.99 -11.40
N ILE A 99 1.76 7.05 -12.72
CA ILE A 99 1.78 8.30 -13.48
C ILE A 99 0.66 9.23 -13.00
N LEU A 100 -0.55 8.69 -12.80
CA LEU A 100 -1.68 9.45 -12.28
C LEU A 100 -1.38 10.00 -10.87
N ALA A 101 -0.80 9.19 -9.98
CA ALA A 101 -0.44 9.62 -8.63
C ALA A 101 0.59 10.75 -8.64
N VAL A 102 1.65 10.64 -9.46
CA VAL A 102 2.67 11.70 -9.62
C VAL A 102 2.06 12.98 -10.21
N TYR A 103 1.16 12.86 -11.21
CA TYR A 103 0.43 13.99 -11.76
C TYR A 103 -0.44 14.68 -10.71
N LEU A 104 -1.16 13.93 -9.89
CA LEU A 104 -1.98 14.47 -8.80
C LEU A 104 -1.10 15.10 -7.71
N ALA A 105 0.04 14.50 -7.37
CA ALA A 105 1.02 15.12 -6.48
C ALA A 105 1.51 16.48 -7.02
N TRP A 106 1.79 16.56 -8.31
CA TRP A 106 2.13 17.84 -8.96
C TRP A 106 0.98 18.86 -8.88
N LYS A 107 -0.28 18.43 -9.10
CA LYS A 107 -1.46 19.31 -8.93
C LYS A 107 -1.59 19.82 -7.50
N TYR A 108 -1.37 18.96 -6.51
CA TYR A 108 -1.36 19.35 -5.09
C TYR A 108 -0.26 20.36 -4.79
N ILE A 109 0.97 20.09 -5.19
CA ILE A 109 2.14 20.98 -5.05
C ILE A 109 1.85 22.34 -5.71
N SER A 110 1.18 22.34 -6.85
CA SER A 110 0.84 23.55 -7.59
C SER A 110 -0.15 24.47 -6.86
N CYS A 111 -0.92 23.95 -5.90
CA CYS A 111 -1.81 24.74 -5.04
C CYS A 111 -1.06 25.66 -4.04
N PHE A 112 0.25 25.49 -3.89
CA PHE A 112 1.07 26.30 -2.98
C PHE A 112 1.81 27.41 -3.73
N ARG A 113 1.95 28.56 -3.07
CA ARG A 113 2.80 29.66 -3.54
C ARG A 113 4.24 29.41 -3.06
N ALA A 114 5.03 28.73 -3.88
CA ALA A 114 6.43 28.44 -3.58
C ALA A 114 7.30 28.61 -4.84
N PRO A 115 8.61 28.83 -4.70
CA PRO A 115 9.55 28.92 -5.83
C PRO A 115 9.49 27.65 -6.69
N LYS A 116 9.71 27.82 -8.02
CA LYS A 116 9.69 26.69 -8.97
C LYS A 116 10.63 25.55 -8.56
N LEU A 117 11.83 25.88 -8.07
CA LEU A 117 12.81 24.89 -7.62
C LEU A 117 12.27 24.07 -6.44
N THR A 118 11.72 24.73 -5.41
CA THR A 118 11.13 24.04 -4.26
C THR A 118 10.01 23.10 -4.66
N LYS A 119 9.14 23.52 -5.60
CA LYS A 119 8.07 22.65 -6.13
C LYS A 119 8.61 21.42 -6.85
N LYS A 120 9.70 21.56 -7.62
CA LYS A 120 10.34 20.44 -8.31
C LYS A 120 11.01 19.47 -7.32
N CYS A 121 11.69 19.98 -6.29
CA CYS A 121 12.25 19.17 -5.23
C CYS A 121 11.15 18.37 -4.48
N ALA A 122 10.05 19.06 -4.13
CA ALA A 122 8.91 18.40 -3.48
C ALA A 122 8.28 17.32 -4.36
N LEU A 123 8.19 17.54 -5.69
CA LEU A 123 7.71 16.52 -6.63
C LEU A 123 8.68 15.34 -6.71
N GLY A 124 9.99 15.58 -6.75
CA GLY A 124 10.99 14.50 -6.76
C GLY A 124 10.90 13.62 -5.50
N ILE A 125 10.78 14.24 -4.33
CA ILE A 125 10.59 13.53 -3.06
C ILE A 125 9.27 12.73 -3.11
N ALA A 126 8.16 13.35 -3.52
CA ALA A 126 6.88 12.67 -3.63
C ALA A 126 6.95 11.45 -4.57
N ALA A 127 7.57 11.61 -5.75
CA ALA A 127 7.72 10.53 -6.72
C ALA A 127 8.54 9.36 -6.14
N LEU A 128 9.61 9.62 -5.38
CA LEU A 128 10.40 8.58 -4.71
C LEU A 128 9.58 7.82 -3.68
N TYR A 129 8.79 8.52 -2.85
CA TYR A 129 7.91 7.85 -1.88
C TYR A 129 6.79 7.05 -2.55
N LEU A 130 6.20 7.59 -3.62
CA LEU A 130 5.18 6.88 -4.39
C LEU A 130 5.74 5.62 -5.06
N LEU A 131 7.05 5.59 -5.35
CA LEU A 131 7.70 4.42 -5.91
C LEU A 131 7.70 3.23 -4.95
N THR A 132 7.75 3.48 -3.64
CA THR A 132 7.74 2.39 -2.63
C THR A 132 6.45 1.57 -2.60
N ILE A 133 5.35 2.15 -3.10
CA ILE A 133 4.02 1.52 -3.18
C ILE A 133 3.57 1.23 -4.62
N ALA A 134 4.43 1.47 -5.60
CA ALA A 134 4.17 1.23 -7.02
C ALA A 134 4.38 -0.26 -7.36
N THR A 135 3.52 -1.11 -6.83
CA THR A 135 3.48 -2.55 -7.04
C THR A 135 2.23 -2.92 -7.84
N THR A 136 2.02 -4.20 -8.10
CA THR A 136 0.76 -4.71 -8.69
C THR A 136 -0.44 -4.63 -7.74
N ARG A 137 -0.23 -4.27 -6.47
CA ARG A 137 -1.28 -4.03 -5.48
C ARG A 137 -2.06 -2.75 -5.79
N PRO A 138 -3.32 -2.64 -5.34
CA PRO A 138 -4.16 -1.45 -5.56
C PRO A 138 -3.73 -0.20 -4.76
N SER A 139 -2.66 -0.28 -3.98
CA SER A 139 -2.21 0.78 -3.06
C SER A 139 -1.95 2.11 -3.77
N ILE A 140 -1.34 2.10 -4.96
CA ILE A 140 -1.06 3.32 -5.71
C ILE A 140 -2.34 4.04 -6.18
N GLY A 141 -3.38 3.27 -6.56
CA GLY A 141 -4.70 3.82 -6.88
C GLY A 141 -5.36 4.48 -5.67
N THR A 142 -5.23 3.85 -4.48
CA THR A 142 -5.67 4.43 -3.21
C THR A 142 -5.05 5.80 -2.96
N VAL A 143 -3.73 5.91 -3.12
CA VAL A 143 -3.03 7.19 -2.94
C VAL A 143 -3.44 8.22 -3.97
N SER A 144 -3.76 7.81 -5.20
CA SER A 144 -4.30 8.73 -6.22
C SER A 144 -5.65 9.31 -5.79
N ILE A 145 -6.55 8.50 -5.22
CA ILE A 145 -7.85 8.95 -4.69
C ILE A 145 -7.64 9.94 -3.53
N LEU A 146 -6.77 9.61 -2.57
CA LEU A 146 -6.46 10.46 -1.42
C LEU A 146 -5.78 11.78 -1.83
N LEU A 147 -4.91 11.78 -2.84
CA LEU A 147 -4.36 13.01 -3.42
C LEU A 147 -5.46 13.88 -4.05
N GLY A 148 -6.41 13.28 -4.74
CA GLY A 148 -7.60 13.99 -5.24
C GLY A 148 -8.36 14.68 -4.11
N GLU A 149 -8.57 13.99 -3.00
CA GLU A 149 -9.21 14.52 -1.80
C GLU A 149 -8.46 15.72 -1.21
N ILE A 150 -7.15 15.58 -0.98
CA ILE A 150 -6.31 16.67 -0.44
C ILE A 150 -6.34 17.90 -1.36
N ILE A 151 -6.37 17.70 -2.67
CA ILE A 151 -6.48 18.81 -3.65
C ILE A 151 -7.80 19.53 -3.48
N LEU A 152 -8.92 18.81 -3.37
CA LEU A 152 -10.24 19.40 -3.17
C LEU A 152 -10.33 20.16 -1.85
N LEU A 153 -9.84 19.56 -0.75
CA LEU A 153 -9.75 20.21 0.55
C LEU A 153 -8.94 21.51 0.50
N LYS A 154 -7.77 21.49 -0.14
CA LYS A 154 -6.92 22.67 -0.29
C LYS A 154 -7.58 23.77 -1.12
N LYS A 155 -8.29 23.40 -2.19
CA LYS A 155 -9.04 24.35 -3.05
C LYS A 155 -10.23 24.95 -2.29
N PHE A 156 -11.00 24.14 -1.56
CA PHE A 156 -12.08 24.63 -0.72
C PHE A 156 -11.57 25.57 0.38
N ASP A 157 -10.49 25.21 1.06
CA ASP A 157 -9.91 26.06 2.12
C ASP A 157 -9.49 27.43 1.58
N GLY A 158 -8.98 27.49 0.35
CA GLY A 158 -8.57 28.73 -0.31
C GLY A 158 -9.72 29.58 -0.88
N SER A 159 -10.74 28.96 -1.47
CA SER A 159 -11.83 29.66 -2.18
C SER A 159 -13.13 29.74 -1.43
N LYS A 160 -13.37 28.84 -0.45
CA LYS A 160 -14.64 28.58 0.26
C LYS A 160 -15.82 28.23 -0.67
N ASP A 161 -15.54 27.79 -1.89
CA ASP A 161 -16.55 27.34 -2.85
C ASP A 161 -16.93 25.89 -2.59
N CYS A 162 -18.17 25.67 -2.14
CA CYS A 162 -18.69 24.38 -1.71
C CYS A 162 -18.66 23.28 -2.82
N LYS A 163 -18.53 23.66 -4.09
CA LYS A 163 -18.39 22.67 -5.19
C LYS A 163 -17.23 21.71 -4.95
N TYR A 164 -16.15 22.16 -4.31
CA TYR A 164 -15.00 21.31 -4.00
C TYR A 164 -15.32 20.27 -2.92
N LEU A 165 -16.20 20.59 -1.96
CA LEU A 165 -16.63 19.63 -0.96
C LEU A 165 -17.55 18.54 -1.53
N LEU A 166 -18.34 18.83 -2.58
CA LEU A 166 -19.21 17.84 -3.21
C LEU A 166 -18.43 16.67 -3.85
N GLY A 167 -17.16 16.88 -4.21
CA GLY A 167 -16.31 15.82 -4.73
C GLY A 167 -15.84 14.82 -3.67
N LEU A 168 -15.82 15.20 -2.38
CA LEU A 168 -15.29 14.32 -1.31
C LEU A 168 -16.16 13.09 -1.05
N PRO A 169 -17.51 13.18 -0.95
CA PRO A 169 -18.37 12.00 -0.86
C PRO A 169 -18.23 11.05 -2.05
N ILE A 170 -18.01 11.59 -3.26
CA ILE A 170 -17.79 10.77 -4.47
C ILE A 170 -16.46 10.01 -4.35
N LEU A 171 -15.37 10.68 -3.92
CA LEU A 171 -14.08 10.03 -3.67
C LEU A 171 -14.18 9.00 -2.53
N SER A 172 -14.96 9.28 -1.49
CA SER A 172 -15.25 8.34 -0.40
C SER A 172 -15.94 7.08 -0.92
N PHE A 173 -16.97 7.21 -1.79
CA PHE A 173 -17.61 6.08 -2.46
C PHE A 173 -16.62 5.28 -3.32
N VAL A 174 -15.78 5.94 -4.09
CA VAL A 174 -14.76 5.28 -4.90
C VAL A 174 -13.77 4.54 -4.01
N LEU A 175 -13.30 5.18 -2.93
CA LEU A 175 -12.28 4.60 -2.04
C LEU A 175 -12.78 3.39 -1.26
N ILE A 176 -14.02 3.41 -0.74
CA ILE A 176 -14.58 2.25 0.01
C ILE A 176 -14.73 1.02 -0.89
N ASN A 177 -14.99 1.20 -2.18
CA ASN A 177 -15.09 0.13 -3.17
C ASN A 177 -13.74 -0.28 -3.75
N TRP A 178 -12.75 0.62 -3.68
CA TRP A 178 -11.39 0.36 -4.12
C TRP A 178 -10.54 -0.30 -3.04
N HIS A 179 -10.56 0.23 -1.80
CA HIS A 179 -9.69 -0.21 -0.70
C HIS A 179 -10.28 0.13 0.67
N ALA A 180 -11.22 -0.67 1.13
CA ALA A 180 -12.01 -0.39 2.33
C ALA A 180 -11.15 -0.23 3.60
N SER A 181 -10.06 -1.00 3.77
CA SER A 181 -9.18 -0.85 4.94
C SER A 181 -8.50 0.53 5.02
N LEU A 182 -8.24 1.17 3.88
CA LEU A 182 -7.64 2.52 3.83
C LEU A 182 -8.69 3.64 3.72
N TRP A 183 -9.99 3.33 3.71
CA TRP A 183 -11.05 4.33 3.63
C TRP A 183 -11.00 5.32 4.81
N TRP A 184 -10.61 4.87 6.00
CA TRP A 184 -10.45 5.74 7.17
C TRP A 184 -9.43 6.86 6.97
N MET A 185 -8.46 6.69 6.06
CA MET A 185 -7.51 7.76 5.71
C MET A 185 -8.21 8.98 5.11
N SER A 186 -9.32 8.77 4.38
CA SER A 186 -10.18 9.84 3.86
C SER A 186 -10.71 10.73 4.99
N ILE A 187 -11.18 10.11 6.07
CA ILE A 187 -11.66 10.85 7.25
C ILE A 187 -10.50 11.51 7.99
N ILE A 188 -9.38 10.82 8.16
CA ILE A 188 -8.18 11.37 8.81
C ILE A 188 -7.64 12.58 8.03
N PHE A 189 -7.70 12.59 6.71
CA PHE A 189 -7.17 13.68 5.89
C PHE A 189 -8.04 14.94 5.91
N ILE A 190 -9.35 14.83 6.16
CA ILE A 190 -10.22 16.00 6.32
C ILE A 190 -10.09 16.64 7.70
N LEU A 191 -9.74 15.87 8.75
CA LEU A 191 -9.63 16.37 10.12
C LEU A 191 -8.72 17.61 10.29
N PRO A 192 -7.52 17.70 9.66
CA PRO A 192 -6.68 18.89 9.71
C PRO A 192 -7.38 20.19 9.31
N TYR A 193 -8.36 20.09 8.40
CA TYR A 193 -9.16 21.23 7.93
C TYR A 193 -10.40 21.47 8.80
N ALA A 194 -10.96 20.43 9.39
CA ALA A 194 -12.14 20.51 10.26
C ALA A 194 -11.81 21.07 11.65
N VAL A 195 -10.60 20.84 12.16
CA VAL A 195 -10.19 21.28 13.49
C VAL A 195 -9.71 22.75 13.47
N PRO A 196 -10.24 23.63 14.34
CA PRO A 196 -9.73 25.00 14.49
C PRO A 196 -8.29 25.02 15.02
N SER A 197 -7.55 26.09 14.69
CA SER A 197 -6.19 26.24 15.22
C SER A 197 -6.20 26.42 16.76
N ILE A 198 -5.21 25.81 17.42
CA ILE A 198 -5.01 25.92 18.87
C ILE A 198 -4.85 27.38 19.34
N TYR A 199 -4.39 28.25 18.45
CA TYR A 199 -4.27 29.69 18.70
C TYR A 199 -5.62 30.39 18.88
N LYS A 200 -6.66 29.97 18.12
CA LYS A 200 -8.03 30.49 18.27
C LYS A 200 -8.67 30.03 19.56
N PHE A 201 -8.30 28.86 20.06
CA PHE A 201 -8.72 28.38 21.37
C PHE A 201 -8.21 29.32 22.48
N ARG A 202 -6.92 29.64 22.48
CA ARG A 202 -6.30 30.54 23.45
C ARG A 202 -6.88 31.97 23.46
N LYS A 203 -7.40 32.43 22.30
CA LYS A 203 -8.04 33.77 22.19
C LYS A 203 -9.55 33.77 22.49
N GLY A 204 -10.13 32.70 23.02
CA GLY A 204 -11.57 32.61 23.32
C GLY A 204 -12.49 32.59 22.09
N LYS A 205 -11.93 32.45 20.86
CA LYS A 205 -12.66 32.49 19.57
C LYS A 205 -13.00 31.09 19.06
N PHE A 206 -12.90 30.07 19.90
CA PHE A 206 -13.04 28.67 19.50
C PHE A 206 -14.42 28.33 18.93
N LYS A 207 -15.50 28.75 19.60
CA LYS A 207 -16.91 28.49 19.21
C LYS A 207 -17.17 29.00 17.78
N ASN A 208 -16.83 30.25 17.49
CA ASN A 208 -17.04 30.83 16.16
C ASN A 208 -16.15 30.17 15.11
N ALA A 209 -14.92 29.79 15.50
CA ALA A 209 -14.03 29.06 14.62
C ALA A 209 -14.52 27.64 14.30
N LEU A 210 -15.16 26.96 15.24
CA LEU A 210 -15.78 25.66 15.05
C LEU A 210 -17.02 25.76 14.14
N LEU A 211 -17.89 26.75 14.37
CA LEU A 211 -19.05 26.99 13.49
C LEU A 211 -18.66 27.23 12.03
N ALA A 212 -17.56 27.97 11.81
CA ALA A 212 -17.01 28.18 10.46
C ALA A 212 -16.48 26.88 9.80
N ARG A 213 -16.34 25.80 10.56
CA ARG A 213 -15.92 24.48 10.06
C ARG A 213 -17.07 23.48 9.85
N MET A 214 -18.30 23.88 10.12
CA MET A 214 -19.49 23.02 9.92
C MET A 214 -19.55 22.39 8.52
N PRO A 215 -19.19 23.05 7.40
CA PRO A 215 -19.19 22.41 6.09
C PRO A 215 -18.33 21.15 6.00
N TYR A 216 -17.19 21.08 6.73
CA TYR A 216 -16.37 19.87 6.76
C TYR A 216 -17.07 18.73 7.53
N PHE A 217 -17.75 19.03 8.64
CA PHE A 217 -18.48 18.01 9.41
C PHE A 217 -19.68 17.46 8.62
N THR A 218 -20.43 18.35 7.95
CA THR A 218 -21.50 17.92 7.03
C THR A 218 -20.96 17.04 5.91
N CYS A 219 -19.79 17.40 5.38
CA CYS A 219 -19.13 16.59 4.34
C CYS A 219 -18.69 15.23 4.88
N ILE A 220 -18.13 15.14 6.08
CA ILE A 220 -17.76 13.86 6.73
C ILE A 220 -19.01 12.98 6.87
N LEU A 221 -20.15 13.51 7.30
CA LEU A 221 -21.39 12.75 7.36
C LEU A 221 -21.79 12.21 5.98
N ALA A 222 -21.74 13.06 4.95
CA ALA A 222 -22.02 12.62 3.57
C ALA A 222 -21.04 11.55 3.08
N MET A 223 -19.76 11.63 3.44
CA MET A 223 -18.75 10.61 3.13
C MET A 223 -19.09 9.26 3.78
N PHE A 224 -19.55 9.26 5.04
CA PHE A 224 -20.00 8.02 5.70
C PHE A 224 -21.23 7.43 5.01
N LEU A 225 -22.22 8.26 4.64
CA LEU A 225 -23.42 7.79 3.93
C LEU A 225 -23.05 7.16 2.56
N MET A 226 -22.16 7.80 1.81
CA MET A 226 -21.69 7.27 0.54
C MET A 226 -20.86 5.99 0.70
N ALA A 227 -20.12 5.86 1.79
CA ALA A 227 -19.35 4.67 2.09
C ALA A 227 -20.21 3.43 2.40
N LEU A 228 -21.49 3.59 2.74
CA LEU A 228 -22.41 2.46 2.90
C LEU A 228 -22.79 1.81 1.55
N ILE A 229 -22.56 2.52 0.43
CA ILE A 229 -22.88 2.05 -0.92
C ILE A 229 -21.71 1.18 -1.42
N ASN A 230 -21.65 -0.06 -0.94
CA ASN A 230 -20.66 -1.06 -1.33
C ASN A 230 -21.26 -2.48 -1.10
N PRO A 231 -20.68 -3.54 -1.71
CA PRO A 231 -21.21 -4.90 -1.58
C PRO A 231 -21.26 -5.47 -0.17
N ASN A 232 -20.42 -4.98 0.75
CA ASN A 232 -20.34 -5.45 2.14
C ASN A 232 -21.06 -4.52 3.13
N GLY A 233 -21.62 -3.39 2.68
CA GLY A 233 -22.30 -2.41 3.52
C GLY A 233 -21.41 -1.89 4.66
N ILE A 234 -21.93 -1.87 5.88
CA ILE A 234 -21.22 -1.41 7.07
C ILE A 234 -19.97 -2.26 7.40
N LYS A 235 -19.94 -3.55 7.01
CA LYS A 235 -18.77 -4.43 7.23
C LYS A 235 -17.50 -3.89 6.56
N SER A 236 -17.61 -3.20 5.39
CA SER A 236 -16.46 -2.54 4.76
C SER A 236 -15.89 -1.40 5.60
N ILE A 237 -16.73 -0.58 6.22
CA ILE A 237 -16.29 0.51 7.12
C ILE A 237 -15.65 -0.08 8.38
N MET A 238 -16.21 -1.17 8.90
CA MET A 238 -15.70 -1.86 10.10
C MET A 238 -14.48 -2.74 9.81
N TYR A 239 -14.07 -2.90 8.54
CA TYR A 239 -12.97 -3.80 8.20
C TYR A 239 -11.67 -3.46 8.94
N LEU A 240 -11.24 -2.19 8.93
CA LEU A 240 -10.02 -1.79 9.63
C LEU A 240 -10.10 -2.06 11.16
N PRO A 241 -11.14 -1.65 11.90
CA PRO A 241 -11.28 -2.02 13.31
C PRO A 241 -11.30 -3.53 13.58
N LEU A 242 -11.90 -4.32 12.68
CA LEU A 242 -11.97 -5.78 12.82
C LEU A 242 -10.62 -6.45 12.54
N SER A 243 -9.88 -5.98 11.53
CA SER A 243 -8.58 -6.54 11.12
C SER A 243 -7.42 -6.05 11.97
N TYR A 244 -7.58 -4.94 12.71
CA TYR A 244 -6.49 -4.34 13.49
C TYR A 244 -6.35 -5.00 14.86
N GLY A 245 -5.09 -5.25 15.28
CA GLY A 245 -4.79 -5.62 16.67
C GLY A 245 -4.68 -7.12 16.96
N ALA A 246 -4.56 -7.98 15.96
CA ALA A 246 -4.01 -9.31 16.21
C ALA A 246 -2.51 -9.16 16.52
N ALA A 247 -2.12 -9.49 17.76
CA ALA A 247 -0.75 -9.35 18.25
C ALA A 247 0.28 -10.15 17.43
N SER A 248 -0.19 -11.16 16.71
CA SER A 248 0.62 -12.07 15.89
C SER A 248 1.13 -11.44 14.57
N TYR A 249 0.49 -10.38 14.05
CA TYR A 249 0.89 -9.81 12.76
C TYR A 249 2.30 -9.20 12.77
N GLY A 250 2.66 -8.47 13.82
CA GLY A 250 3.97 -7.83 13.94
C GLY A 250 5.15 -8.79 14.08
N ASN A 251 4.90 -10.08 14.39
CA ASN A 251 5.95 -11.06 14.53
C ASN A 251 6.35 -11.74 13.22
N VAL A 252 5.48 -11.74 12.23
CA VAL A 252 5.69 -12.44 10.94
C VAL A 252 5.70 -11.46 9.77
N ILE A 253 4.86 -10.41 9.79
CA ILE A 253 4.74 -9.47 8.67
C ILE A 253 5.70 -8.29 8.87
N MET A 254 6.82 -8.31 8.15
CA MET A 254 7.88 -7.28 8.22
C MET A 254 7.37 -5.85 8.00
N GLU A 255 6.35 -5.66 7.17
CA GLU A 255 5.75 -4.35 6.89
C GLU A 255 5.00 -3.76 8.10
N MET A 256 4.58 -4.60 9.06
CA MET A 256 3.84 -4.19 10.25
C MET A 256 4.73 -3.78 11.43
N ILE A 257 6.03 -3.95 11.30
CA ILE A 257 7.01 -3.55 12.32
C ILE A 257 7.14 -2.02 12.33
N SER A 258 7.21 -1.45 13.53
CA SER A 258 7.50 -0.01 13.70
C SER A 258 8.94 0.31 13.28
N PRO A 259 9.17 1.42 12.55
CA PRO A 259 10.52 1.80 12.14
C PRO A 259 11.42 2.12 13.34
N LYS A 260 12.64 1.59 13.35
CA LYS A 260 13.64 1.92 14.37
C LYS A 260 14.04 3.39 14.26
N MET A 261 14.27 4.07 15.38
CA MET A 261 14.61 5.50 15.42
C MET A 261 15.86 5.87 14.59
N LEU A 262 16.87 5.01 14.57
CA LEU A 262 18.12 5.19 13.80
C LEU A 262 18.04 4.64 12.37
N SER A 263 16.89 4.11 11.95
CA SER A 263 16.67 3.76 10.55
C SER A 263 16.46 5.02 9.71
N ILE A 264 16.63 4.90 8.39
CA ILE A 264 16.34 6.00 7.46
C ILE A 264 14.93 6.58 7.66
N TRP A 265 13.95 5.74 7.95
CA TRP A 265 12.58 6.14 8.19
C TRP A 265 12.41 6.91 9.50
N GLY A 266 13.06 6.47 10.58
CA GLY A 266 13.08 7.20 11.85
C GLY A 266 13.71 8.59 11.70
N ILE A 267 14.84 8.69 10.98
CA ILE A 267 15.49 9.98 10.67
C ILE A 267 14.54 10.89 9.88
N VAL A 268 13.82 10.37 8.90
CA VAL A 268 12.85 11.16 8.11
C VAL A 268 11.70 11.64 8.98
N ILE A 269 11.15 10.81 9.88
CA ILE A 269 10.12 11.23 10.85
C ILE A 269 10.61 12.41 11.68
N ILE A 270 11.81 12.30 12.24
CA ILE A 270 12.44 13.36 13.04
C ILE A 270 12.59 14.63 12.19
N ALA A 271 13.06 14.51 10.94
CA ALA A 271 13.22 15.65 10.04
C ALA A 271 11.87 16.35 9.75
N VAL A 272 10.79 15.62 9.54
CA VAL A 272 9.44 16.17 9.36
C VAL A 272 9.02 16.96 10.59
N LEU A 273 9.23 16.41 11.79
CA LEU A 273 8.87 17.07 13.05
C LEU A 273 9.70 18.33 13.31
N ILE A 274 11.02 18.28 13.03
CA ILE A 274 11.91 19.45 13.15
C ILE A 274 11.49 20.54 12.18
N LEU A 275 11.27 20.23 10.90
CA LEU A 275 10.84 21.20 9.90
C LEU A 275 9.48 21.83 10.28
N THR A 276 8.58 21.03 10.85
CA THR A 276 7.28 21.51 11.32
C THR A 276 7.46 22.45 12.50
N ALA A 277 8.33 22.14 13.46
CA ALA A 277 8.63 22.99 14.60
C ALA A 277 9.28 24.32 14.16
N LEU A 278 10.24 24.27 13.24
CA LEU A 278 10.87 25.45 12.66
C LEU A 278 9.86 26.34 11.91
N TYR A 279 8.94 25.75 11.17
CA TYR A 279 7.87 26.48 10.50
C TYR A 279 6.95 27.17 11.52
N LEU A 280 6.53 26.48 12.58
CA LEU A 280 5.70 27.04 13.65
C LEU A 280 6.41 28.17 14.39
N HIS A 281 7.71 28.01 14.69
CA HIS A 281 8.49 29.04 15.35
C HIS A 281 8.58 30.33 14.52
N ARG A 282 8.73 30.18 13.21
CA ARG A 282 8.84 31.30 12.25
C ARG A 282 7.52 32.02 12.01
N GLU A 283 6.43 31.30 11.78
CA GLU A 283 5.17 31.85 11.27
C GLU A 283 4.11 32.10 12.37
N LYS A 284 4.32 31.59 13.60
CA LYS A 284 3.43 31.79 14.78
C LYS A 284 1.94 31.94 14.41
N GLU A 285 1.43 33.19 14.48
CA GLU A 285 0.01 33.51 14.25
C GLU A 285 -0.48 33.27 12.83
N HIS A 286 0.40 33.34 11.83
CA HIS A 286 0.09 33.17 10.41
C HIS A 286 0.31 31.73 9.93
N SER A 287 0.59 30.79 10.85
CA SER A 287 0.83 29.38 10.51
C SER A 287 -0.39 28.77 9.81
N ASN A 288 -0.11 28.01 8.75
CA ASN A 288 -1.11 27.17 8.10
C ASN A 288 -1.34 25.90 8.93
N PHE A 289 -2.18 25.99 9.95
CA PHE A 289 -2.42 24.87 10.86
C PHE A 289 -2.93 23.59 10.20
N PRO A 290 -3.79 23.60 9.17
CA PRO A 290 -4.12 22.38 8.44
C PRO A 290 -2.88 21.64 7.89
N ALA A 291 -1.91 22.35 7.34
CA ALA A 291 -0.67 21.74 6.86
C ALA A 291 0.19 21.17 8.00
N VAL A 292 0.23 21.87 9.15
CA VAL A 292 0.93 21.41 10.37
C VAL A 292 0.30 20.12 10.90
N TYR A 293 -1.03 20.12 11.09
CA TYR A 293 -1.75 18.94 11.58
C TYR A 293 -1.61 17.76 10.63
N PHE A 294 -1.66 18.01 9.32
CA PHE A 294 -1.45 16.98 8.30
C PHE A 294 -0.05 16.39 8.37
N ALA A 295 0.99 17.22 8.46
CA ALA A 295 2.38 16.75 8.54
C ALA A 295 2.65 15.95 9.82
N VAL A 296 2.17 16.42 10.98
CA VAL A 296 2.32 15.71 12.26
C VAL A 296 1.53 14.40 12.23
N GLY A 297 0.30 14.41 11.72
CA GLY A 297 -0.52 13.21 11.58
C GLY A 297 0.15 12.15 10.70
N CYS A 298 0.72 12.55 9.55
CA CYS A 298 1.48 11.66 8.68
C CYS A 298 2.75 11.12 9.36
N ALA A 299 3.44 11.93 10.17
CA ALA A 299 4.61 11.48 10.93
C ALA A 299 4.24 10.45 12.00
N VAL A 300 3.14 10.67 12.74
CA VAL A 300 2.64 9.72 13.75
C VAL A 300 2.22 8.40 13.10
N LEU A 301 1.46 8.44 11.99
CA LEU A 301 1.05 7.24 11.28
C LEU A 301 2.25 6.50 10.66
N GLY A 302 3.24 7.23 10.13
CA GLY A 302 4.48 6.65 9.61
C GLY A 302 5.35 6.01 10.69
N ALA A 303 5.29 6.51 11.94
CA ALA A 303 5.99 5.92 13.08
C ALA A 303 5.36 4.60 13.55
N ASN A 304 4.11 4.35 13.23
CA ASN A 304 3.38 3.16 13.69
C ASN A 304 3.87 1.88 13.00
N ASN A 305 4.07 1.90 11.67
CA ASN A 305 4.61 0.76 10.93
C ASN A 305 5.29 1.15 9.61
N LEU A 306 6.12 0.25 9.08
CA LEU A 306 6.85 0.47 7.83
C LEU A 306 5.93 0.60 6.62
N ARG A 307 4.77 -0.03 6.63
CA ARG A 307 3.76 0.05 5.56
C ARG A 307 3.24 1.48 5.32
N ASN A 308 3.28 2.32 6.36
CA ASN A 308 2.77 3.70 6.31
C ASN A 308 3.80 4.74 5.87
N GLN A 309 5.01 4.34 5.44
CA GLN A 309 6.10 5.29 5.12
C GLN A 309 5.76 6.26 3.98
N TRP A 310 4.90 5.86 3.04
CA TRP A 310 4.44 6.74 1.96
C TRP A 310 3.73 8.00 2.46
N LEU A 311 3.12 7.95 3.66
CA LEU A 311 2.49 9.11 4.31
C LEU A 311 3.51 10.20 4.65
N LEU A 312 4.75 9.83 4.98
CA LEU A 312 5.82 10.80 5.27
C LEU A 312 6.09 11.68 4.05
N GLY A 313 6.15 11.07 2.86
CA GLY A 313 6.31 11.81 1.61
C GLY A 313 5.19 12.82 1.38
N LEU A 314 3.94 12.44 1.63
CA LEU A 314 2.79 13.36 1.51
C LEU A 314 2.79 14.45 2.57
N GLY A 315 3.10 14.10 3.83
CA GLY A 315 3.14 15.04 4.95
C GLY A 315 4.24 16.09 4.83
N MET A 316 5.39 15.73 4.23
CA MET A 316 6.49 16.66 3.98
C MET A 316 6.15 17.74 2.97
N ILE A 317 5.35 17.45 1.95
CA ILE A 317 5.05 18.37 0.85
C ILE A 317 4.58 19.75 1.35
N PRO A 318 3.50 19.87 2.14
CA PRO A 318 3.00 21.18 2.56
C PRO A 318 3.99 21.93 3.44
N ILE A 319 4.69 21.27 4.34
CA ILE A 319 5.63 21.91 5.27
C ILE A 319 6.86 22.45 4.53
N VAL A 320 7.44 21.65 3.63
CA VAL A 320 8.58 22.10 2.81
C VAL A 320 8.18 23.29 1.94
N LEU A 321 7.03 23.22 1.27
CA LEU A 321 6.59 24.29 0.39
C LEU A 321 6.29 25.60 1.16
N LEU A 322 5.68 25.50 2.35
CA LEU A 322 5.37 26.67 3.18
C LEU A 322 6.62 27.24 3.84
N TYR A 323 7.53 26.41 4.34
CA TYR A 323 8.77 26.85 4.96
C TYR A 323 9.65 27.64 3.99
N PHE A 324 9.79 27.16 2.76
CA PHE A 324 10.63 27.77 1.74
C PHE A 324 9.87 28.76 0.84
N GLN A 325 8.67 29.17 1.21
CA GLN A 325 7.85 30.08 0.40
C GLN A 325 8.51 31.45 0.18
N LYS A 326 9.25 31.96 1.16
CA LYS A 326 9.75 33.35 1.18
C LYS A 326 11.25 33.54 0.88
N ASP A 327 12.11 32.53 1.00
CA ASP A 327 13.54 32.78 1.26
C ASP A 327 14.58 32.16 0.34
N ILE A 328 14.19 31.53 -0.75
CA ILE A 328 15.25 31.04 -1.62
C ILE A 328 15.61 32.15 -2.64
N LYS A 329 16.64 32.96 -2.28
CA LYS A 329 17.54 33.48 -3.31
C LYS A 329 18.00 32.28 -4.13
N PRO A 330 18.01 32.32 -5.48
CA PRO A 330 18.40 31.17 -6.28
C PRO A 330 19.77 30.69 -5.79
N PHE A 331 19.80 29.52 -5.16
CA PHE A 331 21.05 28.93 -4.66
C PHE A 331 21.87 28.57 -5.90
N MET A 332 22.89 29.37 -6.16
CA MET A 332 23.82 29.18 -7.27
C MET A 332 24.72 27.99 -6.95
N ILE A 333 24.25 26.79 -7.27
CA ILE A 333 25.10 25.57 -7.19
C ILE A 333 26.26 25.77 -8.17
N LYS A 334 27.49 25.70 -7.67
CA LYS A 334 28.69 25.79 -8.54
C LYS A 334 28.59 24.71 -9.62
N LYS A 335 28.89 25.05 -10.87
CA LYS A 335 28.79 24.16 -12.05
C LYS A 335 29.39 22.75 -11.80
N ARG A 336 30.51 22.67 -11.05
CA ARG A 336 31.15 21.39 -10.67
C ARG A 336 30.25 20.50 -9.80
N LEU A 337 29.56 21.07 -8.80
CA LEU A 337 28.66 20.31 -7.90
C LEU A 337 27.42 19.81 -8.68
N SER A 338 26.90 20.62 -9.60
CA SER A 338 25.80 20.21 -10.49
C SER A 338 26.18 19.02 -11.37
N VAL A 339 27.39 19.00 -11.93
CA VAL A 339 27.91 17.86 -12.71
C VAL A 339 28.08 16.61 -11.83
N ILE A 340 28.65 16.75 -10.64
CA ILE A 340 28.82 15.62 -9.69
C ILE A 340 27.48 15.02 -9.33
N ILE A 341 26.48 15.84 -8.99
CA ILE A 341 25.13 15.39 -8.69
C ILE A 341 24.52 14.65 -9.90
N SER A 342 24.64 15.20 -11.11
CA SER A 342 24.12 14.56 -12.33
C SER A 342 24.79 13.22 -12.63
N VAL A 343 26.11 13.11 -12.43
CA VAL A 343 26.86 11.85 -12.60
C VAL A 343 26.44 10.82 -11.55
N TYR A 344 26.37 11.21 -10.27
CA TYR A 344 25.94 10.32 -9.19
C TYR A 344 24.54 9.76 -9.42
N LEU A 345 23.63 10.61 -9.87
CA LEU A 345 22.26 10.23 -10.17
C LEU A 345 22.18 9.33 -11.41
N SER A 346 23.00 9.59 -12.45
CA SER A 346 23.09 8.71 -13.62
C SER A 346 23.62 7.32 -13.24
N LEU A 347 24.57 7.24 -12.30
CA LEU A 347 25.10 5.96 -11.80
C LEU A 347 24.03 5.18 -11.01
N ILE A 348 23.22 5.87 -10.20
CA ILE A 348 22.05 5.24 -9.53
C ILE A 348 21.07 4.68 -10.56
N VAL A 349 20.79 5.44 -11.64
CA VAL A 349 19.94 4.99 -12.75
C VAL A 349 20.47 3.73 -13.40
N ILE A 350 21.76 3.74 -13.77
CA ILE A 350 22.43 2.63 -14.43
C ILE A 350 22.43 1.41 -13.51
N TYR A 351 22.67 1.59 -12.21
CA TYR A 351 22.61 0.51 -11.23
C TYR A 351 21.23 -0.14 -11.16
N PHE A 352 20.16 0.65 -11.05
CA PHE A 352 18.80 0.12 -11.03
C PHE A 352 18.38 -0.54 -12.35
N ALA A 353 18.83 -0.01 -13.49
CA ALA A 353 18.60 -0.62 -14.79
C ALA A 353 19.40 -1.93 -14.95
N ALA A 354 20.63 -2.00 -14.46
CA ALA A 354 21.48 -3.18 -14.55
C ALA A 354 21.06 -4.31 -13.59
N THR A 355 20.42 -3.98 -12.45
CA THR A 355 19.92 -4.97 -11.47
C THR A 355 18.48 -5.42 -11.75
N ALA A 356 17.82 -4.86 -12.75
CA ALA A 356 16.48 -5.25 -13.13
C ALA A 356 16.50 -6.57 -13.93
N ASN A 357 15.97 -7.64 -13.35
CA ASN A 357 15.76 -8.90 -14.09
C ASN A 357 14.44 -8.83 -14.86
N ILE A 358 14.52 -8.84 -16.20
CA ILE A 358 13.34 -8.82 -17.07
C ILE A 358 12.91 -10.26 -17.33
N THR A 359 12.01 -10.80 -16.51
CA THR A 359 11.31 -12.06 -16.79
C THR A 359 9.87 -11.75 -17.21
N LEU A 360 9.49 -12.15 -18.41
CA LEU A 360 8.13 -11.96 -18.95
C LEU A 360 7.17 -13.10 -18.56
N SER A 361 7.63 -14.05 -17.76
CA SER A 361 6.81 -15.16 -17.27
C SER A 361 6.26 -14.83 -15.89
N ALA A 362 4.93 -14.79 -15.76
CA ALA A 362 4.26 -14.59 -14.49
C ALA A 362 4.33 -15.82 -13.58
N GLU A 363 4.37 -17.01 -14.18
CA GLU A 363 4.36 -18.29 -13.48
C GLU A 363 5.73 -18.97 -13.63
N THR A 364 6.64 -18.62 -12.73
CA THR A 364 7.93 -19.31 -12.55
C THR A 364 7.90 -20.03 -11.22
N ASP A 365 8.43 -21.24 -11.21
CA ASP A 365 8.46 -22.06 -10.00
C ASP A 365 9.30 -21.40 -8.90
N SER A 366 8.66 -21.13 -7.77
CA SER A 366 9.26 -20.47 -6.62
C SER A 366 8.46 -20.74 -5.34
N THR A 367 8.97 -20.30 -4.19
CA THR A 367 8.26 -20.36 -2.92
C THR A 367 6.87 -19.71 -2.98
N TYR A 368 6.73 -18.59 -3.74
CA TYR A 368 5.47 -17.85 -3.86
C TYR A 368 4.54 -18.41 -4.94
N THR A 369 5.10 -19.04 -5.96
CA THR A 369 4.38 -19.60 -7.10
C THR A 369 4.80 -21.06 -7.30
N PRO A 370 4.31 -21.99 -6.46
CA PRO A 370 4.68 -23.41 -6.51
C PRO A 370 4.02 -24.11 -7.71
N VAL A 371 4.53 -23.88 -8.92
CA VAL A 371 3.93 -24.34 -10.18
C VAL A 371 3.86 -25.86 -10.24
N ALA A 372 4.98 -26.56 -9.95
CA ALA A 372 5.01 -28.03 -10.03
C ALA A 372 4.08 -28.68 -9.00
N ALA A 373 3.99 -28.12 -7.76
CA ALA A 373 3.03 -28.58 -6.77
C ALA A 373 1.58 -28.38 -7.22
N ALA A 374 1.28 -27.19 -7.80
CA ALA A 374 -0.05 -26.90 -8.30
C ALA A 374 -0.44 -27.78 -9.51
N GLU A 375 0.50 -28.12 -10.38
CA GLU A 375 0.28 -29.08 -11.47
C GLU A 375 -0.03 -30.48 -10.95
N TYR A 376 0.72 -30.96 -9.95
CA TYR A 376 0.45 -32.22 -9.28
C TYR A 376 -0.95 -32.24 -8.67
N LEU A 377 -1.28 -31.22 -7.84
CA LEU A 377 -2.56 -31.13 -7.14
C LEU A 377 -3.76 -31.01 -8.09
N ASN A 378 -3.63 -30.34 -9.24
CA ASN A 378 -4.69 -30.24 -10.23
C ASN A 378 -5.01 -31.59 -10.91
N ASN A 379 -4.08 -32.54 -10.91
CA ASN A 379 -4.27 -33.89 -11.44
C ASN A 379 -4.73 -34.89 -10.35
N TYR A 380 -4.71 -34.49 -9.09
CA TYR A 380 -5.16 -35.31 -7.97
C TYR A 380 -6.68 -35.47 -7.95
N GLN A 381 -7.18 -36.68 -7.78
CA GLN A 381 -8.62 -37.01 -7.85
C GLN A 381 -9.29 -37.20 -6.48
N GLY A 382 -8.57 -37.02 -5.39
CA GLY A 382 -9.09 -37.19 -4.02
C GLY A 382 -9.61 -35.90 -3.37
N GLU A 383 -10.12 -36.03 -2.16
CA GLU A 383 -10.41 -34.90 -1.30
C GLU A 383 -9.10 -34.18 -0.95
N MET A 384 -9.05 -32.85 -1.09
CA MET A 384 -7.87 -32.04 -0.80
C MET A 384 -8.05 -31.24 0.48
N LYS A 385 -7.22 -31.58 1.48
CA LYS A 385 -6.97 -30.76 2.69
C LYS A 385 -5.50 -30.44 2.74
N ILE A 386 -5.08 -29.40 2.04
CA ILE A 386 -3.68 -29.03 1.95
C ILE A 386 -3.28 -28.10 3.09
N TYR A 387 -2.12 -28.34 3.71
CA TYR A 387 -1.39 -27.32 4.45
C TYR A 387 -0.49 -26.56 3.50
N ASN A 388 -0.53 -25.23 3.56
CA ASN A 388 0.33 -24.35 2.79
C ASN A 388 0.78 -23.15 3.62
N SER A 389 1.86 -22.49 3.23
CA SER A 389 2.31 -21.26 3.87
C SER A 389 1.49 -20.05 3.42
N PHE A 390 1.58 -18.98 4.20
CA PHE A 390 0.98 -17.69 3.95
C PHE A 390 1.30 -17.14 2.54
N ASP A 391 2.54 -17.34 2.10
CA ASP A 391 3.07 -16.70 0.90
C ASP A 391 2.61 -17.37 -0.41
N ASN A 392 2.28 -18.65 -0.38
CA ASN A 392 1.90 -19.40 -1.60
C ASN A 392 0.38 -19.62 -1.75
N GLY A 393 -0.40 -19.29 -0.73
CA GLY A 393 -1.86 -19.51 -0.74
C GLY A 393 -2.56 -18.80 -1.89
N GLY A 394 -2.22 -17.54 -2.16
CA GLY A 394 -2.82 -16.78 -3.24
C GLY A 394 -2.64 -17.42 -4.63
N TYR A 395 -1.46 -18.01 -4.90
CA TYR A 395 -1.22 -18.72 -6.16
C TYR A 395 -2.03 -20.03 -6.26
N LEU A 396 -2.11 -20.78 -5.16
CA LEU A 396 -2.95 -21.99 -5.12
C LEU A 396 -4.43 -21.65 -5.36
N GLU A 397 -4.96 -20.56 -4.78
CA GLU A 397 -6.31 -20.04 -5.08
C GLU A 397 -6.49 -19.73 -6.58
N TRP A 398 -5.48 -19.09 -7.20
CA TRP A 398 -5.50 -18.83 -8.63
C TRP A 398 -5.55 -20.13 -9.46
N ARG A 399 -4.86 -21.15 -9.03
CA ARG A 399 -4.89 -22.49 -9.67
C ARG A 399 -6.15 -23.30 -9.33
N GLY A 400 -7.05 -22.77 -8.47
CA GLY A 400 -8.30 -23.42 -8.09
C GLY A 400 -8.15 -24.49 -7.01
N ILE A 401 -7.04 -24.49 -6.30
CA ILE A 401 -6.71 -25.42 -5.21
C ILE A 401 -7.17 -24.82 -3.88
N PRO A 402 -7.99 -25.52 -3.06
CA PRO A 402 -8.44 -25.02 -1.77
C PRO A 402 -7.29 -24.95 -0.77
N VAL A 403 -7.13 -23.80 -0.10
CA VAL A 403 -5.98 -23.50 0.77
C VAL A 403 -6.30 -23.62 2.27
N TYR A 404 -5.24 -23.84 3.08
CA TYR A 404 -5.28 -23.68 4.53
C TYR A 404 -5.37 -22.19 4.89
N LEU A 405 -4.53 -21.37 4.29
CA LEU A 405 -4.55 -19.92 4.45
C LEU A 405 -3.89 -19.21 3.24
N ASP A 406 -4.08 -17.91 3.14
CA ASP A 406 -3.48 -17.06 2.11
C ASP A 406 -2.87 -15.78 2.71
N ALA A 407 -2.36 -14.88 1.86
CA ALA A 407 -1.70 -13.63 2.24
C ALA A 407 -2.62 -12.59 2.92
N ARG A 408 -3.84 -12.95 3.28
CA ARG A 408 -4.82 -12.11 4.01
C ARG A 408 -5.03 -12.65 5.43
N PRO A 409 -4.09 -12.46 6.36
CA PRO A 409 -4.11 -13.09 7.68
C PRO A 409 -5.38 -12.80 8.47
N GLU A 410 -5.96 -11.60 8.26
CA GLU A 410 -7.17 -11.16 8.92
C GLU A 410 -8.40 -12.03 8.60
N LEU A 411 -8.45 -12.66 7.42
CA LEU A 411 -9.54 -13.57 7.06
C LEU A 411 -9.50 -14.88 7.86
N TYR A 412 -8.33 -15.21 8.38
CA TYR A 412 -8.07 -16.43 9.16
C TYR A 412 -8.07 -16.16 10.66
N GLU A 413 -8.60 -15.02 11.08
CA GLU A 413 -8.87 -14.66 12.47
C GLU A 413 -10.37 -14.70 12.76
N MET A 414 -10.74 -15.21 13.97
CA MET A 414 -12.14 -15.38 14.39
C MET A 414 -12.97 -14.08 14.28
N LYS A 415 -12.34 -12.90 14.40
CA LYS A 415 -13.03 -11.61 14.29
C LYS A 415 -13.65 -11.37 12.93
N ILE A 416 -13.13 -12.00 11.86
CA ILE A 416 -13.67 -11.88 10.50
C ILE A 416 -14.34 -13.16 10.06
N ASN A 417 -13.68 -14.32 10.20
CA ASN A 417 -14.22 -15.60 9.73
C ASN A 417 -15.35 -16.16 10.62
N THR A 418 -15.50 -15.63 11.85
CA THR A 418 -16.53 -16.00 12.85
C THR A 418 -16.40 -17.42 13.41
N LYS A 419 -15.29 -18.13 13.16
CA LYS A 419 -15.07 -19.54 13.52
C LYS A 419 -13.80 -19.75 14.35
N GLU A 420 -12.63 -19.68 13.73
CA GLU A 420 -11.36 -20.09 14.32
C GLU A 420 -10.22 -19.09 14.05
N ASN A 421 -9.17 -19.15 14.88
CA ASN A 421 -7.94 -18.35 14.70
C ASN A 421 -6.86 -19.19 14.00
N ILE A 422 -7.06 -19.48 12.72
CA ILE A 422 -6.16 -20.29 11.90
C ILE A 422 -4.78 -19.62 11.74
N TYR A 423 -4.77 -18.29 11.60
CA TYR A 423 -3.52 -17.56 11.43
C TYR A 423 -2.61 -17.70 12.67
N SER A 424 -3.17 -17.69 13.86
CA SER A 424 -2.40 -17.92 15.09
C SER A 424 -1.78 -19.32 15.15
N GLU A 425 -2.50 -20.35 14.67
CA GLU A 425 -1.97 -21.73 14.58
C GLU A 425 -0.79 -21.79 13.59
N PHE A 426 -0.94 -21.17 12.41
CA PHE A 426 0.15 -21.05 11.45
C PHE A 426 1.38 -20.35 12.04
N VAL A 427 1.20 -19.21 12.71
CA VAL A 427 2.30 -18.46 13.34
C VAL A 427 3.02 -19.30 14.38
N ASN A 428 2.31 -20.09 15.21
CA ASN A 428 2.93 -20.95 16.22
C ASN A 428 3.84 -22.01 15.59
N VAL A 429 3.43 -22.60 14.46
CA VAL A 429 4.26 -23.55 13.71
C VAL A 429 5.44 -22.82 13.04
N HIS A 430 5.18 -21.71 12.38
CA HIS A 430 6.21 -20.92 11.69
C HIS A 430 7.33 -20.44 12.62
N LEU A 431 6.97 -20.01 13.83
CA LEU A 431 7.92 -19.59 14.87
C LEU A 431 8.50 -20.74 15.70
N SER A 432 8.24 -21.99 15.34
CA SER A 432 8.68 -23.20 16.05
C SER A 432 8.20 -23.27 17.52
N LEU A 433 7.07 -22.64 17.83
CA LEU A 433 6.44 -22.71 19.13
C LEU A 433 5.67 -24.04 19.30
N THR A 434 5.18 -24.61 18.19
CA THR A 434 4.55 -25.92 18.09
C THR A 434 5.02 -26.63 16.83
N GLY A 435 5.09 -27.98 16.84
CA GLY A 435 5.37 -28.76 15.63
C GLY A 435 4.12 -28.90 14.75
N ILE A 436 4.32 -29.11 13.45
CA ILE A 436 3.22 -29.33 12.48
C ILE A 436 2.40 -30.58 12.80
N GLY A 437 2.96 -31.53 13.52
CA GLY A 437 2.26 -32.77 13.94
C GLY A 437 0.95 -32.52 14.70
N GLN A 438 0.85 -31.42 15.47
CA GLN A 438 -0.40 -31.04 16.13
C GLN A 438 -1.49 -30.66 15.12
N LEU A 439 -1.13 -29.91 14.07
CA LEU A 439 -2.06 -29.52 13.01
C LEU A 439 -2.42 -30.72 12.13
N ILE A 440 -1.47 -31.61 11.84
CA ILE A 440 -1.74 -32.87 11.13
C ILE A 440 -2.79 -33.70 11.91
N SER A 441 -2.62 -33.83 13.23
CA SER A 441 -3.59 -34.56 14.06
C SER A 441 -4.97 -33.91 14.07
N LYS A 442 -5.04 -32.55 14.07
CA LYS A 442 -6.29 -31.79 14.09
C LYS A 442 -7.02 -31.85 12.75
N TYR A 443 -6.32 -31.59 11.65
CA TYR A 443 -6.93 -31.36 10.33
C TYR A 443 -6.83 -32.54 9.38
N GLN A 444 -5.96 -33.52 9.67
CA GLN A 444 -5.76 -34.70 8.83
C GLN A 444 -5.40 -34.31 7.39
N PHE A 445 -4.39 -33.44 7.22
CA PHE A 445 -3.97 -32.96 5.90
C PHE A 445 -3.68 -34.13 4.94
N THR A 446 -4.21 -34.03 3.73
CA THR A 446 -3.87 -34.96 2.65
C THR A 446 -2.51 -34.60 2.03
N HIS A 447 -2.20 -33.31 2.00
CA HIS A 447 -0.95 -32.78 1.45
C HIS A 447 -0.37 -31.70 2.35
N VAL A 448 0.95 -31.59 2.37
CA VAL A 448 1.69 -30.53 3.06
C VAL A 448 2.67 -29.90 2.07
N LEU A 449 2.44 -28.63 1.74
CA LEU A 449 3.37 -27.83 0.95
C LEU A 449 4.30 -27.08 1.91
N ALA A 450 5.57 -27.43 1.93
CA ALA A 450 6.58 -26.87 2.82
C ALA A 450 7.66 -26.13 2.02
N GLU A 451 8.10 -24.99 2.54
CA GLU A 451 9.30 -24.33 2.02
C GLU A 451 10.53 -25.16 2.35
N THR A 452 11.44 -25.31 1.38
CA THR A 452 12.68 -26.08 1.57
C THR A 452 13.46 -25.52 2.75
N ASP A 453 13.99 -26.43 3.60
CA ASP A 453 14.75 -26.13 4.81
C ASP A 453 13.98 -25.38 5.91
N SER A 454 12.66 -25.20 5.75
CA SER A 454 11.79 -24.68 6.81
C SER A 454 11.63 -25.69 7.98
N VAL A 455 11.06 -25.20 9.09
CA VAL A 455 10.71 -26.10 10.23
C VAL A 455 9.76 -27.18 9.76
N VAL A 456 8.74 -26.80 8.97
CA VAL A 456 7.75 -27.73 8.43
C VAL A 456 8.41 -28.79 7.53
N ASP A 457 9.33 -28.38 6.65
CA ASP A 457 10.05 -29.31 5.75
C ASP A 457 10.88 -30.33 6.53
N ARG A 458 11.56 -29.90 7.59
CA ARG A 458 12.34 -30.79 8.46
C ARG A 458 11.46 -31.77 9.22
N ASP A 459 10.34 -31.34 9.77
CA ASP A 459 9.39 -32.21 10.47
C ASP A 459 8.79 -33.24 9.50
N MET A 460 8.42 -32.80 8.28
CA MET A 460 7.81 -33.66 7.25
C MET A 460 8.79 -34.66 6.66
N SER A 461 10.06 -34.28 6.50
CA SER A 461 11.10 -35.20 5.94
C SER A 461 11.35 -36.41 6.82
N SER A 462 11.05 -36.33 8.09
CA SER A 462 11.14 -37.44 9.06
C SER A 462 9.80 -38.17 9.31
N ASN A 463 8.71 -37.71 8.70
CA ASN A 463 7.38 -38.29 8.93
C ASN A 463 7.12 -39.46 7.97
N ALA A 464 7.01 -40.67 8.52
CA ALA A 464 6.84 -41.93 7.76
C ALA A 464 5.48 -42.03 7.05
N ASP A 465 4.46 -41.27 7.50
CA ASP A 465 3.11 -41.30 6.94
C ASP A 465 2.97 -40.47 5.65
N TYR A 466 4.02 -39.72 5.27
CA TYR A 466 4.03 -38.88 4.09
C TYR A 466 5.20 -39.22 3.17
N GLU A 467 5.02 -38.92 1.88
CA GLU A 467 6.08 -39.03 0.88
C GLU A 467 6.13 -37.78 0.00
N VAL A 468 7.31 -37.48 -0.52
CA VAL A 468 7.51 -36.33 -1.41
C VAL A 468 7.02 -36.68 -2.82
N VAL A 469 6.04 -35.91 -3.31
CA VAL A 469 5.40 -36.14 -4.62
C VAL A 469 5.74 -35.07 -5.65
N ALA A 470 6.16 -33.85 -5.21
CA ALA A 470 6.65 -32.83 -6.09
C ALA A 470 7.73 -31.99 -5.41
N ILE A 471 8.73 -31.57 -6.19
CA ILE A 471 9.83 -30.70 -5.76
C ILE A 471 9.92 -29.57 -6.77
N GLY A 472 10.01 -28.35 -6.27
CA GLY A 472 10.22 -27.15 -7.07
C GLY A 472 11.30 -26.25 -6.48
N ASN A 473 11.48 -25.08 -7.09
CA ASN A 473 12.45 -24.10 -6.62
C ASN A 473 11.97 -23.45 -5.30
N GLY A 474 12.51 -23.94 -4.19
CA GLY A 474 12.25 -23.43 -2.86
C GLY A 474 11.11 -24.10 -2.08
N TYR A 475 10.55 -25.23 -2.57
CA TYR A 475 9.52 -25.99 -1.82
C TYR A 475 9.54 -27.50 -2.10
N ARG A 476 8.87 -28.26 -1.24
CA ARG A 476 8.51 -29.66 -1.40
C ARG A 476 7.03 -29.86 -1.10
N LEU A 477 6.36 -30.68 -1.91
CA LEU A 477 5.01 -31.14 -1.66
C LEU A 477 5.06 -32.57 -1.14
N TYR A 478 4.49 -32.79 0.03
CA TYR A 478 4.32 -34.07 0.68
C TYR A 478 2.88 -34.53 0.52
N GLU A 479 2.66 -35.81 0.21
CA GLU A 479 1.35 -36.46 0.15
C GLU A 479 1.27 -37.54 1.22
N ARG A 480 0.10 -37.65 1.84
CA ARG A 480 -0.17 -38.71 2.85
C ARG A 480 -0.32 -40.05 2.13
N LYS A 481 0.39 -41.07 2.62
CA LYS A 481 0.34 -42.46 2.11
C LYS A 481 -1.00 -43.14 2.35
#